data_0b6c5092295c31735e7b58f3ebf7100c
#
_entry.id   0b6c5092295c31735e7b58f3ebf7100c
#
_cell.length_a   1.000
_cell.length_b   1.000
_cell.length_c   1.000
_cell.angle_alpha   90.00
_cell.angle_beta   90.00
_cell.angle_gamma   90.00
#
_symmetry.space_group_name_H-M   'P 1'
#
loop_
_entity.id
_entity.type
_entity.pdbx_description
1 polymer ?
#
loop_
_entity_poly.entity_id
_entity_poly.type
_entity_poly.pdbx_seq_one_letter_code
_entity_poly.pdbx_strand_id
1 'polypeptide(L)'
;MPVSTGDKIALFRSLFRGRDDVHALRWENTQGRRGYALACENEWRQGICYKPKVKFGDCRHQAFLYLDDHVLYAHLSGKKTVGVYPLQRDDHTWLLAVDFDKSDWQQSVQAFRRVCEEHGVPCSVERSRSGEGAHVWLFFNQPVPAVLARRLGFAILDRAMEQHAGLSFESYDRLFPNRLLKKA
;
A
#
# COMPACT_ATOMS: atom_id res chain seq x y z
N MET A 1 -24.61 11.33 -14.64
CA MET A 1 -23.68 12.45 -14.84
C MET A 1 -22.25 11.92 -14.66
N PRO A 2 -21.26 12.38 -15.41
CA PRO A 2 -19.88 11.96 -15.18
C PRO A 2 -19.42 12.43 -13.79
N VAL A 3 -18.75 11.56 -13.06
CA VAL A 3 -18.16 11.86 -11.74
C VAL A 3 -17.06 12.90 -11.90
N SER A 4 -17.11 13.98 -11.12
CA SER A 4 -16.12 15.05 -11.21
C SER A 4 -14.72 14.59 -10.76
N THR A 5 -13.67 15.30 -11.17
CA THR A 5 -12.30 15.04 -10.68
C THR A 5 -12.21 15.18 -9.17
N GLY A 6 -12.88 16.17 -8.58
CA GLY A 6 -12.93 16.36 -7.14
C GLY A 6 -13.58 15.19 -6.42
N ASP A 7 -14.70 14.67 -6.93
CA ASP A 7 -15.38 13.50 -6.34
C ASP A 7 -14.49 12.24 -6.39
N LYS A 8 -13.74 12.07 -7.49
CA LYS A 8 -12.79 10.94 -7.62
C LYS A 8 -11.67 11.03 -6.59
N ILE A 9 -11.11 12.21 -6.37
CA ILE A 9 -10.06 12.44 -5.37
C ILE A 9 -10.63 12.20 -3.97
N ALA A 10 -11.80 12.73 -3.67
CA ALA A 10 -12.47 12.56 -2.38
C ALA A 10 -12.75 11.07 -2.09
N LEU A 11 -13.29 10.34 -3.07
CA LEU A 11 -13.52 8.90 -2.95
C LEU A 11 -12.20 8.15 -2.72
N PHE A 12 -11.18 8.43 -3.54
CA PHE A 12 -9.88 7.76 -3.40
C PHE A 12 -9.27 8.02 -2.02
N ARG A 13 -9.30 9.27 -1.55
CA ARG A 13 -8.83 9.64 -0.20
C ARG A 13 -9.63 8.93 0.90
N SER A 14 -10.93 8.74 0.71
CA SER A 14 -11.79 8.06 1.69
C SER A 14 -11.51 6.58 1.82
N LEU A 15 -11.05 5.93 0.76
CA LEU A 15 -10.70 4.50 0.73
C LEU A 15 -9.26 4.26 1.19
N PHE A 16 -8.30 4.96 0.58
CA PHE A 16 -6.87 4.77 0.85
C PHE A 16 -6.37 5.69 1.96
N ARG A 17 -7.06 5.66 3.11
CA ARG A 17 -6.66 6.44 4.29
C ARG A 17 -5.36 5.91 4.88
N GLY A 18 -4.42 6.80 5.05
CA GLY A 18 -3.14 6.54 5.66
C GLY A 18 -2.61 7.80 6.32
N ARG A 19 -1.31 7.86 6.55
CA ARG A 19 -0.66 9.11 6.96
C ARG A 19 -0.79 10.14 5.85
N ASP A 20 -1.18 11.35 6.20
CA ASP A 20 -1.28 12.51 5.31
C ASP A 20 -0.03 13.40 5.37
N ASP A 21 0.75 13.29 6.44
CA ASP A 21 1.98 14.05 6.68
C ASP A 21 3.18 13.54 5.87
N VAL A 22 3.04 12.43 5.17
CA VAL A 22 4.10 11.79 4.40
C VAL A 22 3.54 10.87 3.32
N HIS A 23 4.22 10.82 2.18
CA HIS A 23 3.94 9.82 1.15
C HIS A 23 5.22 9.32 0.50
N ALA A 24 5.15 8.22 -0.24
CA ALA A 24 6.24 7.71 -1.05
C ALA A 24 5.99 7.99 -2.53
N LEU A 25 7.06 8.21 -3.28
CA LEU A 25 7.04 8.29 -4.74
C LEU A 25 7.79 7.11 -5.33
N ARG A 26 7.19 6.50 -6.35
CA ARG A 26 7.86 5.48 -7.15
C ARG A 26 8.93 6.13 -8.00
N TRP A 27 10.10 5.54 -8.00
CA TRP A 27 11.22 5.92 -8.87
C TRP A 27 11.66 4.73 -9.72
N GLU A 28 12.23 5.03 -10.86
CA GLU A 28 12.87 4.07 -11.74
C GLU A 28 14.12 4.72 -12.34
N ASN A 29 15.24 4.01 -12.32
CA ASN A 29 16.48 4.51 -12.89
C ASN A 29 16.70 3.97 -14.31
N THR A 30 17.72 4.49 -14.98
CA THR A 30 18.09 4.11 -16.36
C THR A 30 18.50 2.64 -16.51
N GLN A 31 18.83 1.96 -15.40
CA GLN A 31 19.18 0.54 -15.37
C GLN A 31 17.97 -0.37 -15.08
N GLY A 32 16.75 0.18 -15.09
CA GLY A 32 15.50 -0.56 -14.79
C GLY A 32 15.30 -0.90 -13.31
N ARG A 33 16.16 -0.43 -12.40
CA ARG A 33 15.93 -0.57 -10.97
C ARG A 33 14.80 0.37 -10.56
N ARG A 34 13.87 -0.16 -9.76
CA ARG A 34 12.67 0.55 -9.34
C ARG A 34 12.43 0.37 -7.84
N GLY A 35 11.76 1.33 -7.24
CA GLY A 35 11.41 1.29 -5.82
C GLY A 35 10.58 2.48 -5.40
N TYR A 36 10.34 2.59 -4.12
CA TYR A 36 9.67 3.72 -3.52
C TYR A 36 10.61 4.46 -2.57
N ALA A 37 10.56 5.77 -2.62
CA ALA A 37 11.30 6.64 -1.70
C ALA A 37 10.33 7.63 -1.06
N LEU A 38 10.59 7.98 0.20
CA LEU A 38 9.86 9.05 0.89
C LEU A 38 10.00 10.36 0.13
N ALA A 39 8.89 11.03 -0.13
CA ALA A 39 8.89 12.36 -0.75
C ALA A 39 9.47 13.39 0.22
N CYS A 40 10.49 14.10 -0.22
CA CYS A 40 11.22 15.05 0.60
C CYS A 40 11.46 16.33 -0.18
N GLU A 41 11.11 17.46 0.41
CA GLU A 41 11.32 18.77 -0.20
C GLU A 41 12.80 19.08 -0.47
N ASN A 42 13.68 18.56 0.39
CA ASN A 42 15.13 18.77 0.28
C ASN A 42 15.83 17.75 -0.64
N GLU A 43 15.08 16.87 -1.32
CA GLU A 43 15.68 15.83 -2.15
C GLU A 43 16.51 16.44 -3.29
N TRP A 44 17.77 16.00 -3.41
CA TRP A 44 18.77 16.48 -4.37
C TRP A 44 19.17 17.95 -4.21
N ARG A 45 18.76 18.62 -3.14
CA ARG A 45 19.12 20.04 -2.89
C ARG A 45 20.59 20.14 -2.52
N GLN A 46 21.34 20.88 -3.31
CA GLN A 46 22.79 21.06 -3.11
C GLN A 46 23.08 21.67 -1.73
N GLY A 47 24.07 21.14 -1.02
CA GLY A 47 24.46 21.59 0.33
C GLY A 47 23.56 21.09 1.47
N ILE A 48 22.41 20.46 1.16
CA ILE A 48 21.44 19.97 2.15
C ILE A 48 21.22 18.47 2.01
N CYS A 49 21.06 17.98 0.78
CA CYS A 49 20.85 16.55 0.50
C CYS A 49 22.17 15.89 0.10
N TYR A 50 22.56 14.89 0.86
CA TYR A 50 23.80 14.15 0.64
C TYR A 50 23.56 12.74 0.02
N LYS A 51 22.41 12.52 -0.63
CA LYS A 51 22.17 11.29 -1.40
C LYS A 51 23.17 11.16 -2.56
N PRO A 52 23.61 9.96 -2.88
CA PRO A 52 23.32 8.66 -2.27
C PRO A 52 24.23 8.30 -1.07
N LYS A 53 25.17 9.16 -0.69
CA LYS A 53 26.16 8.91 0.38
C LYS A 53 25.51 8.73 1.75
N VAL A 54 24.45 9.49 2.03
CA VAL A 54 23.67 9.40 3.27
C VAL A 54 22.32 8.78 2.97
N LYS A 55 21.96 7.70 3.68
CA LYS A 55 20.64 7.08 3.57
C LYS A 55 19.58 8.01 4.13
N PHE A 56 18.36 7.91 3.61
CA PHE A 56 17.27 8.78 4.03
C PHE A 56 17.01 8.72 5.55
N GLY A 57 17.04 7.51 6.14
CA GLY A 57 16.83 7.33 7.58
C GLY A 57 17.88 8.00 8.48
N ASP A 58 19.06 8.26 7.93
CA ASP A 58 20.19 8.90 8.65
C ASP A 58 20.30 10.40 8.33
N CYS A 59 19.41 10.92 7.47
CA CYS A 59 19.44 12.31 7.04
C CYS A 59 18.88 13.23 8.12
N ARG A 60 19.65 14.25 8.51
CA ARG A 60 19.25 15.27 9.51
C ARG A 60 18.38 16.38 8.91
N HIS A 61 18.22 16.41 7.59
CA HIS A 61 17.51 17.46 6.84
C HIS A 61 16.25 16.89 6.16
N GLN A 62 15.59 15.92 6.82
CA GLN A 62 14.32 15.38 6.33
C GLN A 62 13.24 16.46 6.36
N ALA A 63 12.58 16.69 5.22
CA ALA A 63 11.42 17.58 5.10
C ALA A 63 10.35 16.82 4.29
N PHE A 64 9.45 16.16 5.02
CA PHE A 64 8.41 15.35 4.40
C PHE A 64 7.40 16.21 3.66
N LEU A 65 6.94 15.70 2.52
CA LEU A 65 5.87 16.32 1.75
C LEU A 65 4.53 15.65 2.09
N TYR A 66 3.52 16.49 2.32
CA TYR A 66 2.16 16.06 2.62
C TYR A 66 1.52 15.35 1.43
N LEU A 67 0.61 14.42 1.73
CA LEU A 67 -0.27 13.77 0.75
C LEU A 67 -1.50 14.64 0.53
N ASP A 68 -1.39 15.65 -0.30
CA ASP A 68 -2.48 16.57 -0.64
C ASP A 68 -3.28 16.12 -1.88
N ASP A 69 -4.31 16.87 -2.24
CA ASP A 69 -5.15 16.57 -3.40
C ASP A 69 -4.41 16.70 -4.72
N HIS A 70 -3.38 17.55 -4.79
CA HIS A 70 -2.55 17.69 -5.98
C HIS A 70 -1.72 16.44 -6.23
N VAL A 71 -1.15 15.85 -5.16
CA VAL A 71 -0.41 14.58 -5.21
C VAL A 71 -1.33 13.43 -5.62
N LEU A 72 -2.55 13.38 -5.05
CA LEU A 72 -3.55 12.37 -5.43
C LEU A 72 -4.00 12.53 -6.89
N TYR A 73 -4.23 13.76 -7.34
CA TYR A 73 -4.53 14.01 -8.75
C TYR A 73 -3.40 13.55 -9.68
N ALA A 74 -2.15 13.82 -9.32
CA ALA A 74 -1.00 13.36 -10.09
C ALA A 74 -0.92 11.83 -10.17
N HIS A 75 -1.33 11.12 -9.11
CA HIS A 75 -1.44 9.67 -9.09
C HIS A 75 -2.57 9.17 -9.99
N LEU A 76 -3.78 9.66 -9.81
CA LEU A 76 -4.97 9.26 -10.56
C LEU A 76 -4.88 9.60 -12.06
N SER A 77 -4.14 10.66 -12.41
CA SER A 77 -3.88 11.02 -13.81
C SER A 77 -2.70 10.25 -14.44
N GLY A 78 -2.07 9.33 -13.71
CA GLY A 78 -0.93 8.54 -14.20
C GLY A 78 0.40 9.29 -14.28
N LYS A 79 0.46 10.56 -13.87
CA LYS A 79 1.70 11.37 -13.90
C LYS A 79 2.74 10.89 -12.90
N LYS A 80 2.29 10.38 -11.74
CA LYS A 80 3.15 9.85 -10.67
C LYS A 80 2.53 8.59 -10.09
N THR A 81 3.35 7.67 -9.61
CA THR A 81 2.89 6.57 -8.78
C THR A 81 3.23 6.89 -7.33
N VAL A 82 2.21 6.98 -6.50
CA VAL A 82 2.30 7.38 -5.10
C VAL A 82 2.02 6.18 -4.21
N GLY A 83 2.79 6.03 -3.14
CA GLY A 83 2.54 5.05 -2.09
C GLY A 83 2.06 5.75 -0.82
N VAL A 84 0.98 5.22 -0.24
CA VAL A 84 0.46 5.66 1.06
C VAL A 84 1.08 4.83 2.18
N TYR A 85 1.25 5.43 3.34
CA TYR A 85 1.62 4.72 4.56
C TYR A 85 0.35 4.42 5.37
N PRO A 86 -0.16 3.17 5.31
CA PRO A 86 -1.43 2.84 5.95
C PRO A 86 -1.35 2.82 7.48
N LEU A 87 -0.15 2.58 8.06
CA LEU A 87 0.05 2.58 9.49
C LEU A 87 0.10 4.00 10.03
N GLN A 88 -0.86 4.34 10.90
CA GLN A 88 -0.92 5.61 11.60
C GLN A 88 0.13 5.67 12.73
N ARG A 89 0.37 6.89 13.28
CA ARG A 89 1.33 7.08 14.37
C ARG A 89 0.90 6.44 15.71
N ASP A 90 -0.37 6.15 15.85
CA ASP A 90 -1.01 5.50 17.00
C ASP A 90 -1.19 3.99 16.81
N ASP A 91 -0.48 3.40 15.84
CA ASP A 91 -0.53 1.98 15.49
C ASP A 91 -1.91 1.50 15.00
N HIS A 92 -2.76 2.39 14.47
CA HIS A 92 -4.02 2.05 13.81
C HIS A 92 -3.89 2.07 12.28
N THR A 93 -4.85 1.45 11.62
CA THR A 93 -4.96 1.44 10.16
C THR A 93 -6.43 1.51 9.74
N TRP A 94 -6.69 2.10 8.56
CA TRP A 94 -8.00 2.14 7.92
C TRP A 94 -8.18 1.08 6.85
N LEU A 95 -7.12 0.38 6.51
CA LEU A 95 -7.14 -0.64 5.47
C LEU A 95 -6.14 -1.76 5.75
N LEU A 96 -6.42 -2.89 5.15
CA LEU A 96 -5.51 -4.01 5.01
C LEU A 96 -5.34 -4.29 3.53
N ALA A 97 -4.11 -4.48 3.08
CA ALA A 97 -3.81 -4.92 1.72
C ALA A 97 -3.01 -6.22 1.75
N VAL A 98 -3.40 -7.16 0.93
CA VAL A 98 -2.66 -8.40 0.70
C VAL A 98 -2.15 -8.39 -0.72
N ASP A 99 -0.84 -8.58 -0.88
CA ASP A 99 -0.16 -8.57 -2.16
C ASP A 99 0.11 -10.01 -2.61
N PHE A 100 -0.42 -10.35 -3.79
CA PHE A 100 -0.22 -11.64 -4.44
C PHE A 100 0.55 -11.41 -5.74
N ASP A 101 1.68 -12.06 -5.87
CA ASP A 101 2.50 -12.06 -7.09
C ASP A 101 2.95 -13.48 -7.44
N LYS A 102 3.77 -13.64 -8.49
CA LYS A 102 4.29 -14.92 -9.00
C LYS A 102 3.23 -15.81 -9.68
N SER A 103 3.61 -17.05 -9.93
CA SER A 103 2.72 -18.06 -10.51
C SER A 103 1.50 -18.29 -9.60
N ASP A 104 0.36 -18.56 -10.22
CA ASP A 104 -0.89 -18.97 -9.55
C ASP A 104 -1.55 -17.89 -8.65
N TRP A 105 -1.14 -16.63 -8.78
CA TRP A 105 -1.72 -15.53 -8.00
C TRP A 105 -3.26 -15.44 -8.19
N GLN A 106 -3.79 -15.77 -9.39
CA GLN A 106 -5.24 -15.74 -9.65
C GLN A 106 -5.99 -16.72 -8.76
N GLN A 107 -5.46 -17.96 -8.61
CA GLN A 107 -6.06 -18.98 -7.78
C GLN A 107 -6.02 -18.59 -6.31
N SER A 108 -4.89 -18.02 -5.86
CA SER A 108 -4.70 -17.55 -4.50
C SER A 108 -5.65 -16.40 -4.15
N VAL A 109 -5.79 -15.42 -5.05
CA VAL A 109 -6.76 -14.33 -4.91
C VAL A 109 -8.19 -14.85 -4.86
N GLN A 110 -8.53 -15.81 -5.72
CA GLN A 110 -9.86 -16.40 -5.73
C GLN A 110 -10.19 -17.15 -4.44
N ALA A 111 -9.24 -17.91 -3.91
CA ALA A 111 -9.39 -18.60 -2.63
C ALA A 111 -9.55 -17.62 -1.47
N PHE A 112 -8.70 -16.59 -1.42
CA PHE A 112 -8.80 -15.54 -0.41
C PHE A 112 -10.18 -14.84 -0.45
N ARG A 113 -10.65 -14.47 -1.65
CA ARG A 113 -11.97 -13.86 -1.83
C ARG A 113 -13.10 -14.75 -1.36
N ARG A 114 -13.05 -16.06 -1.68
CA ARG A 114 -14.07 -17.02 -1.26
C ARG A 114 -14.18 -17.05 0.26
N VAL A 115 -13.08 -17.11 0.98
CA VAL A 115 -13.09 -17.04 2.45
C VAL A 115 -13.67 -15.71 2.95
N CYS A 116 -13.32 -14.58 2.32
CA CYS A 116 -13.93 -13.30 2.63
C CYS A 116 -15.46 -13.34 2.46
N GLU A 117 -15.94 -13.87 1.34
CA GLU A 117 -17.38 -14.00 1.03
C GLU A 117 -18.10 -14.91 2.04
N GLU A 118 -17.53 -16.07 2.39
CA GLU A 118 -18.08 -17.00 3.37
C GLU A 118 -18.23 -16.38 4.76
N HIS A 119 -17.34 -15.46 5.12
CA HIS A 119 -17.36 -14.79 6.42
C HIS A 119 -17.96 -13.36 6.39
N GLY A 120 -18.54 -12.95 5.26
CA GLY A 120 -19.16 -11.63 5.13
C GLY A 120 -18.16 -10.47 5.24
N VAL A 121 -16.89 -10.69 4.87
CA VAL A 121 -15.84 -9.68 4.89
C VAL A 121 -15.73 -9.03 3.51
N PRO A 122 -16.15 -7.76 3.33
CA PRO A 122 -16.03 -7.09 2.04
C PRO A 122 -14.57 -6.92 1.64
N CYS A 123 -14.24 -7.31 0.40
CA CYS A 123 -12.92 -7.06 -0.16
C CYS A 123 -13.01 -6.61 -1.62
N SER A 124 -12.00 -5.88 -2.07
CA SER A 124 -11.84 -5.42 -3.45
C SER A 124 -10.53 -5.94 -4.02
N VAL A 125 -10.53 -6.32 -5.30
CA VAL A 125 -9.33 -6.82 -5.98
C VAL A 125 -8.89 -5.82 -7.03
N GLU A 126 -7.61 -5.48 -7.00
CA GLU A 126 -6.93 -4.67 -8.00
C GLU A 126 -5.85 -5.51 -8.67
N ARG A 127 -5.86 -5.54 -10.00
CA ARG A 127 -4.74 -6.14 -10.74
C ARG A 127 -3.50 -5.27 -10.61
N SER A 128 -2.37 -5.87 -10.28
CA SER A 128 -1.11 -5.15 -10.13
C SER A 128 -0.71 -4.44 -11.45
N ARG A 129 0.10 -3.41 -11.34
CA ARG A 129 0.57 -2.64 -12.50
C ARG A 129 1.34 -3.47 -13.52
N SER A 130 2.05 -4.51 -13.09
CA SER A 130 2.75 -5.43 -14.00
C SER A 130 1.79 -6.31 -14.79
N GLY A 131 0.56 -6.48 -14.30
CA GLY A 131 -0.41 -7.43 -14.81
C GLY A 131 -0.20 -8.87 -14.32
N GLU A 132 0.86 -9.13 -13.56
CA GLU A 132 1.29 -10.46 -13.12
C GLU A 132 1.13 -10.65 -11.59
N GLY A 133 0.12 -10.00 -11.02
CA GLY A 133 -0.22 -10.06 -9.61
C GLY A 133 -1.48 -9.28 -9.32
N ALA A 134 -1.88 -9.25 -8.06
CA ALA A 134 -3.02 -8.47 -7.58
C ALA A 134 -2.84 -8.06 -6.13
N HIS A 135 -3.52 -6.96 -5.78
CA HIS A 135 -3.73 -6.55 -4.41
C HIS A 135 -5.18 -6.86 -4.01
N VAL A 136 -5.36 -7.43 -2.84
CA VAL A 136 -6.69 -7.55 -2.24
C VAL A 136 -6.78 -6.55 -1.10
N TRP A 137 -7.77 -5.66 -1.19
CA TRP A 137 -8.00 -4.55 -0.28
C TRP A 137 -9.19 -4.83 0.63
N LEU A 138 -9.02 -4.66 1.93
CA LEU A 138 -10.07 -4.60 2.93
C LEU A 138 -10.08 -3.21 3.53
N PHE A 139 -11.20 -2.50 3.43
CA PHE A 139 -11.35 -1.15 3.95
C PHE A 139 -12.21 -1.18 5.22
N PHE A 140 -11.74 -0.53 6.28
CA PHE A 140 -12.45 -0.45 7.53
C PHE A 140 -13.24 0.87 7.61
N ASN A 141 -14.44 0.82 8.18
CA ASN A 141 -15.29 2.00 8.39
C ASN A 141 -14.81 2.88 9.55
N GLN A 142 -13.94 2.35 10.40
CA GLN A 142 -13.26 3.03 11.50
C GLN A 142 -11.81 2.54 11.60
N PRO A 143 -10.90 3.33 12.23
CA PRO A 143 -9.53 2.86 12.41
C PRO A 143 -9.50 1.67 13.36
N VAL A 144 -8.72 0.67 13.02
CA VAL A 144 -8.53 -0.53 13.85
C VAL A 144 -7.06 -0.69 14.22
N PRO A 145 -6.73 -1.27 15.37
CA PRO A 145 -5.35 -1.59 15.69
C PRO A 145 -4.71 -2.44 14.59
N ALA A 146 -3.57 -2.02 14.06
CA ALA A 146 -2.90 -2.68 12.94
C ALA A 146 -2.57 -4.16 13.22
N VAL A 147 -2.35 -4.51 14.48
CA VAL A 147 -2.16 -5.90 14.91
C VAL A 147 -3.41 -6.76 14.66
N LEU A 148 -4.61 -6.20 14.87
CA LEU A 148 -5.86 -6.91 14.62
C LEU A 148 -6.14 -7.03 13.13
N ALA A 149 -5.90 -5.96 12.36
CA ALA A 149 -6.00 -6.03 10.90
C ALA A 149 -5.09 -7.12 10.31
N ARG A 150 -3.84 -7.22 10.79
CA ARG A 150 -2.92 -8.28 10.37
C ARG A 150 -3.39 -9.68 10.77
N ARG A 151 -3.88 -9.84 11.99
CA ARG A 151 -4.44 -11.13 12.45
C ARG A 151 -5.61 -11.58 11.58
N LEU A 152 -6.50 -10.66 11.21
CA LEU A 152 -7.59 -10.94 10.28
C LEU A 152 -7.05 -11.41 8.93
N GLY A 153 -6.08 -10.69 8.34
CA GLY A 153 -5.48 -11.07 7.06
C GLY A 153 -4.83 -12.45 7.08
N PHE A 154 -4.07 -12.77 8.13
CA PHE A 154 -3.46 -14.08 8.28
C PHE A 154 -4.51 -15.18 8.50
N ALA A 155 -5.54 -14.93 9.31
CA ALA A 155 -6.62 -15.92 9.53
C ALA A 155 -7.35 -16.25 8.21
N ILE A 156 -7.60 -15.26 7.34
CA ILE A 156 -8.18 -15.48 6.02
C ILE A 156 -7.22 -16.28 5.12
N LEU A 157 -5.92 -15.95 5.12
CA LEU A 157 -4.90 -16.67 4.36
C LEU A 157 -4.81 -18.14 4.81
N ASP A 158 -4.71 -18.39 6.11
CA ASP A 158 -4.64 -19.73 6.68
C ASP A 158 -5.88 -20.55 6.27
N ARG A 159 -7.06 -19.96 6.38
CA ARG A 159 -8.31 -20.62 6.00
C ARG A 159 -8.39 -20.90 4.50
N ALA A 160 -7.92 -19.98 3.67
CA ALA A 160 -7.86 -20.18 2.22
C ALA A 160 -6.95 -21.36 1.84
N MET A 161 -5.84 -21.52 2.54
CA MET A 161 -4.92 -22.64 2.36
C MET A 161 -5.50 -23.98 2.82
N GLU A 162 -6.20 -24.01 3.95
CA GLU A 162 -6.90 -25.21 4.41
C GLU A 162 -7.94 -25.72 3.41
N GLN A 163 -8.64 -24.81 2.74
CA GLN A 163 -9.68 -25.13 1.77
C GLN A 163 -9.14 -25.53 0.40
N HIS A 164 -7.90 -25.16 0.07
CA HIS A 164 -7.29 -25.36 -1.23
C HIS A 164 -5.90 -26.00 -1.11
N ALA A 165 -5.86 -27.33 -1.12
CA ALA A 165 -4.63 -28.13 -0.96
C ALA A 165 -3.50 -27.85 -1.97
N GLY A 166 -3.76 -27.11 -3.05
CA GLY A 166 -2.77 -26.69 -4.04
C GLY A 166 -2.21 -25.28 -3.84
N LEU A 167 -2.72 -24.52 -2.85
CA LEU A 167 -2.21 -23.20 -2.55
C LEU A 167 -0.98 -23.32 -1.64
N SER A 168 0.12 -22.78 -2.10
CA SER A 168 1.31 -22.56 -1.28
C SER A 168 1.40 -21.07 -0.92
N PHE A 169 2.12 -20.73 0.14
CA PHE A 169 2.47 -19.33 0.45
C PHE A 169 3.35 -18.68 -0.63
N GLU A 170 3.72 -19.40 -1.68
CA GLU A 170 4.63 -18.90 -2.71
C GLU A 170 4.08 -17.71 -3.50
N SER A 171 2.75 -17.64 -3.70
CA SER A 171 2.09 -16.51 -4.37
C SER A 171 1.80 -15.32 -3.44
N TYR A 172 1.82 -15.54 -2.12
CA TYR A 172 1.70 -14.47 -1.15
C TYR A 172 3.06 -13.77 -0.99
N ASP A 173 3.14 -12.48 -1.31
CA ASP A 173 4.37 -11.70 -1.11
C ASP A 173 4.33 -10.99 0.24
N ARG A 174 3.31 -10.22 0.52
CA ARG A 174 3.22 -9.42 1.75
C ARG A 174 1.82 -8.95 2.09
N LEU A 175 1.70 -8.54 3.36
CA LEU A 175 0.49 -7.96 3.91
C LEU A 175 0.81 -6.58 4.52
N PHE A 176 -0.01 -5.57 4.19
CA PHE A 176 0.14 -4.21 4.70
C PHE A 176 -1.03 -3.83 5.62
N PRO A 177 -0.73 -3.15 6.73
CA PRO A 177 0.58 -2.70 7.20
C PRO A 177 1.47 -3.86 7.66
N ASN A 178 2.71 -3.94 7.15
CA ASN A 178 3.55 -5.11 7.36
C ASN A 178 4.42 -5.08 8.62
N ARG A 179 4.75 -3.95 9.16
CA ARG A 179 5.45 -3.81 10.43
C ARG A 179 5.36 -2.39 10.98
N LEU A 180 5.41 -2.28 12.30
CA LEU A 180 5.68 -1.06 13.00
C LEU A 180 6.91 -0.36 12.37
N LEU A 181 6.72 0.82 11.80
CA LEU A 181 7.84 1.71 11.59
C LEU A 181 8.50 1.85 12.95
N LYS A 182 9.78 1.46 13.08
CA LYS A 182 10.53 1.80 14.29
C LYS A 182 10.31 3.28 14.52
N LYS A 183 9.84 3.62 15.73
CA LYS A 183 9.71 5.02 16.14
C LYS A 183 11.02 5.70 15.80
N ALA A 184 10.96 6.64 14.85
CA ALA A 184 12.03 7.57 14.63
C ALA A 184 11.96 8.63 15.73
#